data_ca78d25d6a4bf79fbc264e7e651ebc8e
#
_entry.id   ca78d25d6a4bf79fbc264e7e651ebc8e
#
_cell.length_a   1.000
_cell.length_b   1.000
_cell.length_c   1.000
_cell.angle_alpha   90.00
_cell.angle_beta   90.00
_cell.angle_gamma   90.00
#
_symmetry.space_group_name_H-M   'P 1'
#
loop_
_entity.id
_entity.type
_entity.pdbx_description
1 polymer ?
#
loop_
_entity_poly.entity_id
_entity_poly.type
_entity_poly.pdbx_seq_one_letter_code
_entity_poly.pdbx_strand_id
1 'polypeptide(L)'
;VISKRLVSSLKHKEYVRVKVGEVGDKLVASPLARGAGAAMSLVRADGFCVIPQNSEGVEAGDTVDVELYRSLEEIGSTAVAIGSHDLILDVMADLLPCMYPGNYLSSTHVGSMGGLMALKRGEAHLAPTHLLDEETGEYNIAILKKLFAGEKMALVKGVERIQGIIVKKGNPLGIHEIEDLRGLNYVNRQRGAGTRVLFDYKLKEAGISPEEIHGYDREAATHMAVAAAVSGGDADAGMGIQSAARAMGLDFIEIGREEYDFAIPVRFLDFPPVQHFLAVLKSREFAERVEKLGGYGLARTGEILYL
;
A
#
# COMPACT_ATOMS: atom_id res chain seq x y z
N VAL A 1 1.59 -12.39 -17.14
CA VAL A 1 2.78 -12.20 -16.30
C VAL A 1 2.40 -12.18 -14.83
N ILE A 2 3.29 -12.61 -13.92
CA ILE A 2 3.06 -12.58 -12.47
C ILE A 2 3.49 -11.23 -11.88
N SER A 3 2.66 -10.61 -11.05
CA SER A 3 2.88 -9.25 -10.53
C SER A 3 3.91 -9.15 -9.40
N LYS A 4 4.19 -10.26 -8.70
CA LYS A 4 5.19 -10.32 -7.64
C LYS A 4 5.80 -11.71 -7.54
N ARG A 5 6.99 -11.77 -6.97
CA ARG A 5 7.70 -13.03 -6.69
C ARG A 5 6.81 -13.98 -5.86
N LEU A 6 6.79 -15.24 -6.28
CA LEU A 6 6.20 -16.36 -5.55
C LEU A 6 7.28 -17.34 -5.19
N VAL A 7 7.52 -17.54 -3.91
CA VAL A 7 8.40 -18.61 -3.42
C VAL A 7 7.56 -19.87 -3.25
N SER A 8 8.05 -21.00 -3.73
CA SER A 8 7.41 -22.32 -3.63
C SER A 8 8.34 -23.36 -3.02
N SER A 9 7.76 -24.46 -2.54
CA SER A 9 8.52 -25.57 -2.00
C SER A 9 8.90 -26.55 -3.11
N LEU A 10 10.16 -26.98 -3.15
CA LEU A 10 10.63 -28.02 -4.06
C LEU A 10 9.88 -29.36 -3.92
N LYS A 11 9.23 -29.57 -2.76
CA LYS A 11 8.58 -30.86 -2.43
C LYS A 11 7.19 -31.03 -3.02
N HIS A 12 6.53 -29.95 -3.40
CA HIS A 12 5.11 -29.96 -3.76
C HIS A 12 4.85 -29.19 -5.05
N LYS A 13 3.91 -29.70 -5.86
CA LYS A 13 3.21 -28.89 -6.87
C LYS A 13 2.27 -27.97 -6.14
N GLU A 14 2.34 -26.65 -6.40
CA GLU A 14 1.55 -25.65 -5.71
C GLU A 14 0.54 -25.00 -6.64
N TYR A 15 -0.72 -24.87 -6.15
CA TYR A 15 -1.81 -24.17 -6.84
C TYR A 15 -2.02 -22.82 -6.14
N VAL A 16 -1.55 -21.75 -6.77
CA VAL A 16 -1.62 -20.41 -6.22
C VAL A 16 -2.83 -19.68 -6.79
N ARG A 17 -3.74 -19.28 -5.92
CA ARG A 17 -4.90 -18.46 -6.30
C ARG A 17 -4.43 -17.09 -6.79
N VAL A 18 -4.95 -16.66 -7.93
CA VAL A 18 -4.59 -15.37 -8.53
C VAL A 18 -5.83 -14.58 -8.92
N LYS A 19 -5.73 -13.27 -8.81
CA LYS A 19 -6.59 -12.32 -9.49
C LYS A 19 -5.91 -11.93 -10.79
N VAL A 20 -6.67 -11.76 -11.87
CA VAL A 20 -6.12 -11.44 -13.19
C VAL A 20 -6.76 -10.15 -13.71
N GLY A 21 -5.95 -9.34 -14.37
CA GLY A 21 -6.39 -8.15 -15.09
C GLY A 21 -5.61 -7.99 -16.39
N GLU A 22 -6.20 -7.32 -17.35
CA GLU A 22 -5.58 -7.01 -18.64
C GLU A 22 -4.98 -5.60 -18.59
N VAL A 23 -3.69 -5.47 -18.91
CA VAL A 23 -2.98 -4.18 -18.95
C VAL A 23 -2.28 -4.04 -20.29
N GLY A 24 -2.87 -3.26 -21.20
CA GLY A 24 -2.41 -3.18 -22.59
C GLY A 24 -2.53 -4.55 -23.27
N ASP A 25 -1.43 -5.11 -23.68
CA ASP A 25 -1.33 -6.43 -24.32
C ASP A 25 -1.00 -7.58 -23.35
N LYS A 26 -0.92 -7.29 -22.04
CA LYS A 26 -0.52 -8.24 -21.02
C LYS A 26 -1.67 -8.65 -20.11
N LEU A 27 -1.80 -9.94 -19.85
CA LEU A 27 -2.57 -10.46 -18.72
C LEU A 27 -1.66 -10.50 -17.48
N VAL A 28 -2.05 -9.80 -16.42
CA VAL A 28 -1.28 -9.68 -15.18
C VAL A 28 -1.96 -10.47 -14.08
N ALA A 29 -1.28 -11.50 -13.57
CA ALA A 29 -1.75 -12.36 -12.49
C ALA A 29 -1.22 -11.86 -11.15
N SER A 30 -2.11 -11.51 -10.24
CA SER A 30 -1.82 -11.01 -8.88
C SER A 30 -2.10 -12.09 -7.84
N PRO A 31 -1.06 -12.65 -7.19
CA PRO A 31 -1.25 -13.70 -6.18
C PRO A 31 -2.03 -13.22 -4.97
N LEU A 32 -3.03 -13.99 -4.57
CA LEU A 32 -3.82 -13.79 -3.38
C LEU A 32 -3.18 -14.43 -2.14
N ALA A 33 -3.71 -14.10 -0.96
CA ALA A 33 -3.23 -14.66 0.31
C ALA A 33 -3.31 -16.19 0.31
N ARG A 34 -2.27 -16.84 0.86
CA ARG A 34 -2.15 -18.29 0.98
C ARG A 34 -2.45 -18.74 2.41
N GLY A 35 -2.72 -20.04 2.55
CA GLY A 35 -2.94 -20.70 3.83
C GLY A 35 -4.42 -21.00 4.12
N ALA A 36 -4.64 -21.81 5.15
CA ALA A 36 -5.97 -22.31 5.52
C ALA A 36 -6.93 -21.20 5.96
N GLY A 37 -6.43 -20.12 6.58
CA GLY A 37 -7.21 -18.96 7.00
C GLY A 37 -7.63 -18.03 5.85
N ALA A 38 -7.17 -18.28 4.63
CA ALA A 38 -7.44 -17.43 3.47
C ALA A 38 -8.60 -17.97 2.60
N ALA A 39 -9.63 -18.59 3.19
CA ALA A 39 -10.75 -19.19 2.45
C ALA A 39 -11.44 -18.20 1.50
N MET A 40 -11.61 -16.92 1.90
CA MET A 40 -12.19 -15.88 1.07
C MET A 40 -11.38 -15.58 -0.19
N SER A 41 -10.08 -15.90 -0.22
CA SER A 41 -9.28 -15.73 -1.43
C SER A 41 -9.72 -16.69 -2.56
N LEU A 42 -10.38 -17.82 -2.23
CA LEU A 42 -10.94 -18.71 -3.23
C LEU A 42 -12.12 -18.07 -3.98
N VAL A 43 -12.97 -17.35 -3.27
CA VAL A 43 -14.11 -16.61 -3.83
C VAL A 43 -13.65 -15.42 -4.67
N ARG A 44 -12.52 -14.81 -4.28
CA ARG A 44 -11.96 -13.62 -4.97
C ARG A 44 -11.05 -13.98 -6.14
N ALA A 45 -10.60 -15.24 -6.27
CA ALA A 45 -9.71 -15.66 -7.34
C ALA A 45 -10.41 -15.67 -8.71
N ASP A 46 -9.64 -15.32 -9.73
CA ASP A 46 -10.07 -15.47 -11.13
C ASP A 46 -9.48 -16.75 -11.75
N GLY A 47 -8.52 -17.39 -11.06
CA GLY A 47 -7.91 -18.63 -11.50
C GLY A 47 -6.81 -19.15 -10.57
N PHE A 48 -6.14 -20.21 -11.00
CA PHE A 48 -4.95 -20.79 -10.38
C PHE A 48 -3.73 -20.65 -11.28
N CYS A 49 -2.65 -20.13 -10.72
CA CYS A 49 -1.30 -20.31 -11.26
C CYS A 49 -0.71 -21.60 -10.69
N VAL A 50 -0.19 -22.46 -11.55
CA VAL A 50 0.38 -23.75 -11.16
C VAL A 50 1.90 -23.65 -11.13
N ILE A 51 2.50 -23.82 -9.96
CA ILE A 51 3.95 -23.93 -9.81
C ILE A 51 4.33 -25.42 -9.72
N PRO A 52 5.16 -25.92 -10.66
CA PRO A 52 5.50 -27.33 -10.68
C PRO A 52 6.34 -27.74 -9.46
N GLN A 53 6.30 -29.02 -9.12
CA GLN A 53 7.22 -29.64 -8.18
C GLN A 53 8.66 -29.44 -8.68
N ASN A 54 9.61 -29.32 -7.78
CA ASN A 54 11.02 -29.02 -8.05
C ASN A 54 11.30 -27.60 -8.58
N SER A 55 10.34 -26.67 -8.44
CA SER A 55 10.51 -25.24 -8.68
C SER A 55 10.58 -24.48 -7.36
N GLU A 56 11.56 -23.58 -7.22
CA GLU A 56 11.64 -22.65 -6.06
C GLU A 56 10.61 -21.53 -6.14
N GLY A 57 9.86 -21.44 -7.23
CA GLY A 57 8.86 -20.42 -7.48
C GLY A 57 9.04 -19.71 -8.81
N VAL A 58 8.56 -18.47 -8.88
CA VAL A 58 8.64 -17.59 -10.06
C VAL A 58 8.95 -16.17 -9.61
N GLU A 59 9.69 -15.43 -10.42
CA GLU A 59 10.02 -14.03 -10.16
C GLU A 59 8.92 -13.09 -10.69
N ALA A 60 8.86 -11.86 -10.16
CA ALA A 60 7.96 -10.83 -10.66
C ALA A 60 8.29 -10.51 -12.13
N GLY A 61 7.26 -10.47 -12.98
CA GLY A 61 7.40 -10.26 -14.43
C GLY A 61 7.55 -11.54 -15.25
N ASP A 62 7.75 -12.69 -14.61
CA ASP A 62 7.79 -13.97 -15.33
C ASP A 62 6.42 -14.32 -15.94
N THR A 63 6.45 -15.03 -17.07
CA THR A 63 5.27 -15.61 -17.69
C THR A 63 4.88 -16.90 -16.96
N VAL A 64 3.60 -17.00 -16.63
CA VAL A 64 3.02 -18.15 -15.93
C VAL A 64 1.74 -18.61 -16.62
N ASP A 65 1.46 -19.91 -16.53
CA ASP A 65 0.17 -20.44 -16.94
C ASP A 65 -0.86 -20.30 -15.82
N VAL A 66 -2.04 -19.80 -16.18
CA VAL A 66 -3.15 -19.62 -15.25
C VAL A 66 -4.39 -20.34 -15.79
N GLU A 67 -4.92 -21.26 -15.01
CA GLU A 67 -6.22 -21.88 -15.26
C GLU A 67 -7.31 -20.93 -14.76
N LEU A 68 -8.06 -20.33 -15.70
CA LEU A 68 -9.05 -19.30 -15.40
C LEU A 68 -10.44 -19.90 -15.11
N TYR A 69 -11.16 -19.26 -14.16
CA TYR A 69 -12.58 -19.54 -13.88
C TYR A 69 -13.51 -18.56 -14.57
N ARG A 70 -12.99 -17.39 -14.94
CA ARG A 70 -13.73 -16.32 -15.61
C ARG A 70 -13.31 -16.18 -17.05
N SER A 71 -14.21 -15.62 -17.83
CA SER A 71 -13.91 -15.26 -19.22
C SER A 71 -12.88 -14.10 -19.28
N LEU A 72 -12.18 -13.99 -20.40
CA LEU A 72 -11.26 -12.86 -20.63
C LEU A 72 -12.02 -11.53 -20.69
N GLU A 73 -13.26 -11.52 -21.12
CA GLU A 73 -14.13 -10.33 -21.14
C GLU A 73 -14.39 -9.79 -19.73
N GLU A 74 -14.68 -10.68 -18.78
CA GLU A 74 -14.83 -10.30 -17.36
C GLU A 74 -13.51 -9.80 -16.75
N ILE A 75 -12.37 -10.38 -17.15
CA ILE A 75 -11.04 -9.99 -16.72
C ILE A 75 -10.67 -8.59 -17.24
N GLY A 76 -11.08 -8.25 -18.49
CA GLY A 76 -10.88 -6.93 -19.10
C GLY A 76 -11.55 -5.78 -18.34
N SER A 77 -12.53 -6.09 -17.48
CA SER A 77 -13.20 -5.11 -16.61
C SER A 77 -12.51 -4.92 -15.23
N THR A 78 -11.25 -5.32 -15.09
CA THR A 78 -10.49 -5.23 -13.83
C THR A 78 -9.45 -4.12 -13.89
N ALA A 79 -9.52 -3.15 -12.95
CA ALA A 79 -8.43 -2.20 -12.72
C ALA A 79 -7.27 -2.91 -11.99
N VAL A 80 -6.06 -2.82 -12.52
CA VAL A 80 -4.85 -3.43 -11.92
C VAL A 80 -4.04 -2.37 -11.19
N ALA A 81 -3.95 -2.52 -9.86
CA ALA A 81 -3.16 -1.68 -8.97
C ALA A 81 -1.97 -2.47 -8.42
N ILE A 82 -0.75 -2.01 -8.65
CA ILE A 82 0.47 -2.59 -8.08
C ILE A 82 1.23 -1.50 -7.35
N GLY A 83 1.50 -1.67 -6.05
CA GLY A 83 2.22 -0.63 -5.30
C GLY A 83 2.16 -0.80 -3.79
N SER A 84 2.06 0.31 -3.09
CA SER A 84 1.94 0.31 -1.64
C SER A 84 0.54 -0.07 -1.18
N HIS A 85 0.44 -0.75 -0.05
CA HIS A 85 -0.84 -1.09 0.56
C HIS A 85 -1.35 0.01 1.48
N ASP A 86 -2.66 0.21 1.44
CA ASP A 86 -3.42 0.93 2.45
C ASP A 86 -4.84 0.37 2.55
N LEU A 87 -5.50 0.53 3.70
CA LEU A 87 -6.87 0.07 3.94
C LEU A 87 -7.90 0.67 2.97
N ILE A 88 -7.61 1.85 2.40
CA ILE A 88 -8.50 2.45 1.41
C ILE A 88 -8.61 1.62 0.14
N LEU A 89 -7.58 0.82 -0.22
CA LEU A 89 -7.65 -0.11 -1.34
C LEU A 89 -8.65 -1.23 -1.10
N ASP A 90 -8.76 -1.71 0.15
CA ASP A 90 -9.78 -2.70 0.52
C ASP A 90 -11.18 -2.09 0.45
N VAL A 91 -11.34 -0.83 0.89
CA VAL A 91 -12.60 -0.07 0.73
C VAL A 91 -12.95 0.10 -0.75
N MET A 92 -11.98 0.45 -1.59
CA MET A 92 -12.16 0.57 -3.04
C MET A 92 -12.56 -0.75 -3.68
N ALA A 93 -11.89 -1.86 -3.31
CA ALA A 93 -12.16 -3.20 -3.84
C ALA A 93 -13.57 -3.70 -3.48
N ASP A 94 -14.11 -3.25 -2.35
CA ASP A 94 -15.48 -3.58 -1.92
C ASP A 94 -16.53 -2.67 -2.60
N LEU A 95 -16.27 -1.37 -2.70
CA LEU A 95 -17.20 -0.42 -3.29
C LEU A 95 -17.31 -0.54 -4.81
N LEU A 96 -16.20 -0.84 -5.50
CA LEU A 96 -16.16 -0.84 -6.95
C LEU A 96 -17.22 -1.78 -7.58
N PRO A 97 -17.32 -3.06 -7.21
CA PRO A 97 -18.37 -3.95 -7.75
C PRO A 97 -19.79 -3.59 -7.27
N CYS A 98 -19.93 -2.91 -6.13
CA CYS A 98 -21.22 -2.44 -5.64
C CYS A 98 -21.78 -1.28 -6.47
N MET A 99 -20.90 -0.33 -6.85
CA MET A 99 -21.29 0.85 -7.63
C MET A 99 -21.28 0.59 -9.15
N TYR A 100 -20.37 -0.26 -9.59
CA TYR A 100 -20.17 -0.63 -11.00
C TYR A 100 -20.12 -2.14 -11.14
N PRO A 101 -21.28 -2.83 -11.22
CA PRO A 101 -21.35 -4.29 -11.34
C PRO A 101 -20.47 -4.82 -12.49
N GLY A 102 -19.71 -5.88 -12.22
CA GLY A 102 -18.78 -6.46 -13.18
C GLY A 102 -17.39 -5.81 -13.21
N ASN A 103 -17.19 -4.69 -12.50
CA ASN A 103 -15.87 -4.04 -12.37
C ASN A 103 -15.19 -4.42 -11.05
N TYR A 104 -13.90 -4.71 -11.13
CA TYR A 104 -13.12 -5.20 -9.99
C TYR A 104 -11.80 -4.46 -9.87
N LEU A 105 -11.21 -4.50 -8.68
CA LEU A 105 -9.86 -4.07 -8.40
C LEU A 105 -8.97 -5.29 -8.14
N SER A 106 -7.91 -5.45 -8.93
CA SER A 106 -6.81 -6.35 -8.63
C SER A 106 -5.69 -5.56 -7.95
N SER A 107 -5.40 -5.85 -6.69
CA SER A 107 -4.38 -5.12 -5.92
C SER A 107 -3.24 -6.02 -5.50
N THR A 108 -2.00 -5.63 -5.86
CA THR A 108 -0.75 -6.32 -5.45
C THR A 108 0.13 -5.38 -4.64
N HIS A 109 0.58 -5.85 -3.49
CA HIS A 109 1.34 -5.05 -2.55
C HIS A 109 2.84 -5.38 -2.65
N VAL A 110 3.62 -4.45 -3.20
CA VAL A 110 5.08 -4.56 -3.44
C VAL A 110 5.85 -3.31 -3.00
N GLY A 111 5.15 -2.39 -2.31
CA GLY A 111 5.67 -1.07 -1.95
C GLY A 111 5.63 -0.05 -3.10
N SER A 112 5.76 1.23 -2.75
CA SER A 112 5.63 2.34 -3.71
C SER A 112 6.59 2.22 -4.89
N MET A 113 7.89 2.01 -4.63
CA MET A 113 8.89 1.90 -5.70
C MET A 113 8.64 0.68 -6.59
N GLY A 114 8.29 -0.47 -6.00
CA GLY A 114 7.94 -1.69 -6.74
C GLY A 114 6.75 -1.46 -7.68
N GLY A 115 5.75 -0.68 -7.23
CA GLY A 115 4.60 -0.28 -8.03
C GLY A 115 4.97 0.62 -9.20
N LEU A 116 5.78 1.64 -8.98
CA LEU A 116 6.25 2.52 -10.04
C LEU A 116 7.06 1.75 -11.11
N MET A 117 7.86 0.78 -10.69
CA MET A 117 8.58 -0.10 -11.62
C MET A 117 7.64 -1.03 -12.39
N ALA A 118 6.56 -1.51 -11.77
CA ALA A 118 5.53 -2.29 -12.47
C ALA A 118 4.78 -1.44 -13.51
N LEU A 119 4.44 -0.18 -13.21
CA LEU A 119 3.92 0.77 -14.20
C LEU A 119 4.87 0.93 -15.39
N LYS A 120 6.17 1.09 -15.12
CA LYS A 120 7.19 1.25 -16.16
C LYS A 120 7.32 0.03 -17.06
N ARG A 121 7.08 -1.17 -16.52
CA ARG A 121 7.05 -2.42 -17.31
C ARG A 121 5.70 -2.67 -18.01
N GLY A 122 4.69 -1.79 -17.83
CA GLY A 122 3.35 -1.96 -18.37
C GLY A 122 2.59 -3.13 -17.74
N GLU A 123 2.74 -3.34 -16.44
CA GLU A 123 2.10 -4.42 -15.68
C GLU A 123 0.97 -3.93 -14.77
N ALA A 124 0.73 -2.62 -14.71
CA ALA A 124 -0.32 -2.02 -13.91
C ALA A 124 -0.98 -0.85 -14.63
N HIS A 125 -2.25 -0.58 -14.30
CA HIS A 125 -2.95 0.63 -14.71
C HIS A 125 -2.62 1.80 -13.79
N LEU A 126 -2.44 1.52 -12.50
CA LEU A 126 -2.15 2.52 -11.48
C LEU A 126 -1.22 1.96 -10.39
N ALA A 127 -0.42 2.84 -9.80
CA ALA A 127 0.45 2.49 -8.68
C ALA A 127 0.14 3.39 -7.48
N PRO A 128 -0.38 2.80 -6.38
CA PRO A 128 -0.46 3.49 -5.10
C PRO A 128 0.95 3.79 -4.57
N THR A 129 1.20 5.05 -4.20
CA THR A 129 2.54 5.55 -3.85
C THR A 129 2.50 6.62 -2.76
N HIS A 130 3.55 6.69 -1.93
CA HIS A 130 3.71 7.66 -0.85
C HIS A 130 5.21 7.91 -0.58
N LEU A 131 5.94 8.32 -1.61
CA LEU A 131 7.38 8.54 -1.53
C LEU A 131 7.68 10.00 -1.22
N LEU A 132 8.25 10.23 -0.03
CA LEU A 132 8.71 11.53 0.41
C LEU A 132 10.02 11.87 -0.30
N ASP A 133 10.10 13.06 -0.84
CA ASP A 133 11.34 13.70 -1.25
C ASP A 133 11.93 14.45 -0.04
N GLU A 134 13.08 13.98 0.45
CA GLU A 134 13.72 14.52 1.66
C GLU A 134 14.34 15.93 1.45
N GLU A 135 14.51 16.37 0.21
CA GLU A 135 15.03 17.70 -0.11
C GLU A 135 13.92 18.74 -0.12
N THR A 136 12.76 18.40 -0.70
CA THR A 136 11.64 19.33 -0.90
C THR A 136 10.54 19.17 0.14
N GLY A 137 10.44 18.03 0.81
CA GLY A 137 9.34 17.65 1.69
C GLY A 137 8.05 17.30 0.93
N GLU A 138 8.09 17.24 -0.42
CA GLU A 138 6.94 16.88 -1.26
C GLU A 138 6.85 15.38 -1.49
N TYR A 139 5.63 14.89 -1.68
CA TYR A 139 5.37 13.47 -1.96
C TYR A 139 5.20 13.20 -3.45
N ASN A 140 5.79 12.11 -3.92
CA ASN A 140 5.56 11.44 -5.20
C ASN A 140 6.01 12.21 -6.47
N ILE A 141 6.01 13.54 -6.50
CA ILE A 141 6.21 14.35 -7.71
C ILE A 141 7.61 14.17 -8.29
N ALA A 142 8.65 14.38 -7.47
CA ALA A 142 10.04 14.34 -7.93
C ALA A 142 10.40 12.97 -8.51
N ILE A 143 10.02 11.90 -7.84
CA ILE A 143 10.30 10.54 -8.30
C ILE A 143 9.56 10.18 -9.58
N LEU A 144 8.30 10.63 -9.75
CA LEU A 144 7.54 10.39 -10.97
C LEU A 144 8.18 11.10 -12.17
N LYS A 145 8.53 12.38 -12.03
CA LYS A 145 9.25 13.13 -13.09
C LYS A 145 10.55 12.46 -13.48
N LYS A 146 11.29 11.92 -12.50
CA LYS A 146 12.57 11.24 -12.75
C LYS A 146 12.39 9.88 -13.45
N LEU A 147 11.46 9.05 -12.99
CA LEU A 147 11.28 7.70 -13.52
C LEU A 147 10.57 7.65 -14.86
N PHE A 148 9.65 8.59 -15.10
CA PHE A 148 8.80 8.63 -16.28
C PHE A 148 9.11 9.83 -17.20
N ALA A 149 10.39 10.25 -17.23
CA ALA A 149 10.83 11.30 -18.13
C ALA A 149 10.47 10.96 -19.60
N GLY A 150 9.63 11.81 -20.22
CA GLY A 150 9.12 11.59 -21.59
C GLY A 150 7.80 10.84 -21.69
N GLU A 151 7.26 10.32 -20.59
CA GLU A 151 5.90 9.78 -20.52
C GLU A 151 4.95 10.76 -19.82
N LYS A 152 3.71 10.86 -20.32
CA LYS A 152 2.68 11.67 -19.66
C LYS A 152 2.07 10.89 -18.50
N MET A 153 2.29 11.41 -17.30
CA MET A 153 1.77 10.82 -16.08
C MET A 153 0.71 11.71 -15.43
N ALA A 154 -0.23 11.09 -14.77
CA ALA A 154 -1.17 11.73 -13.85
C ALA A 154 -0.89 11.25 -12.43
N LEU A 155 -0.75 12.17 -11.50
CA LEU A 155 -0.76 11.88 -10.06
C LEU A 155 -2.13 12.25 -9.52
N VAL A 156 -2.92 11.25 -9.17
CA VAL A 156 -4.25 11.42 -8.59
C VAL A 156 -4.12 11.42 -7.08
N LYS A 157 -4.56 12.49 -6.44
CA LYS A 157 -4.57 12.59 -4.99
C LYS A 157 -5.54 11.57 -4.39
N GLY A 158 -5.02 10.70 -3.55
CA GLY A 158 -5.79 9.71 -2.82
C GLY A 158 -6.26 10.24 -1.48
N VAL A 159 -5.49 9.99 -0.44
CA VAL A 159 -5.80 10.44 0.93
C VAL A 159 -4.54 10.96 1.61
N GLU A 160 -4.72 11.90 2.52
CA GLU A 160 -3.69 12.23 3.50
C GLU A 160 -3.76 11.22 4.65
N ARG A 161 -2.64 10.69 5.10
CA ARG A 161 -2.56 9.82 6.28
C ARG A 161 -1.89 10.56 7.41
N ILE A 162 -2.54 10.58 8.56
CA ILE A 162 -1.95 11.18 9.75
C ILE A 162 -0.93 10.19 10.32
N GLN A 163 0.32 10.61 10.31
CA GLN A 163 1.48 9.90 10.85
C GLN A 163 1.87 10.48 12.21
N GLY A 164 2.24 9.64 13.15
CA GLY A 164 2.63 10.13 14.47
C GLY A 164 3.11 9.03 15.39
N ILE A 165 3.36 9.43 16.64
CA ILE A 165 3.83 8.57 17.69
C ILE A 165 2.63 7.88 18.35
N ILE A 166 2.64 6.56 18.34
CA ILE A 166 1.69 5.69 19.05
C ILE A 166 2.21 5.49 20.45
N VAL A 167 1.40 5.79 21.46
CA VAL A 167 1.73 5.66 22.86
C VAL A 167 0.63 4.96 23.66
N LYS A 168 0.92 4.44 24.83
CA LYS A 168 -0.09 3.85 25.72
C LYS A 168 -1.18 4.86 26.05
N LYS A 169 -2.37 4.32 26.27
CA LYS A 169 -3.54 5.13 26.66
C LYS A 169 -3.24 5.97 27.91
N GLY A 170 -3.62 7.26 27.84
CA GLY A 170 -3.34 8.23 28.88
C GLY A 170 -1.94 8.85 28.78
N ASN A 171 -1.14 8.46 27.78
CA ASN A 171 0.23 8.96 27.58
C ASN A 171 1.04 9.06 28.88
N PRO A 172 1.25 7.95 29.60
CA PRO A 172 1.82 7.98 30.96
C PRO A 172 3.26 8.50 31.02
N LEU A 173 3.99 8.53 29.89
CA LEU A 173 5.36 9.03 29.78
C LEU A 173 5.43 10.49 29.35
N GLY A 174 4.29 11.13 29.05
CA GLY A 174 4.23 12.55 28.68
C GLY A 174 4.94 12.86 27.36
N ILE A 175 4.84 11.97 26.38
CA ILE A 175 5.45 12.15 25.05
C ILE A 175 4.62 13.13 24.25
N HIS A 176 5.21 14.20 23.69
CA HIS A 176 4.56 15.23 22.90
C HIS A 176 5.24 15.46 21.53
N GLU A 177 6.53 15.19 21.45
CA GLU A 177 7.35 15.43 20.26
C GLU A 177 8.43 14.35 20.08
N ILE A 178 9.16 14.41 18.98
CA ILE A 178 10.21 13.43 18.65
C ILE A 178 11.34 13.41 19.68
N GLU A 179 11.66 14.56 20.25
CA GLU A 179 12.68 14.76 21.24
C GLU A 179 12.46 13.95 22.54
N ASP A 180 11.19 13.73 22.90
CA ASP A 180 10.79 12.96 24.08
C ASP A 180 11.05 11.46 23.94
N LEU A 181 11.40 10.99 22.75
CA LEU A 181 11.72 9.58 22.51
C LEU A 181 13.10 9.17 22.99
N ARG A 182 13.96 10.14 23.34
CA ARG A 182 15.29 9.84 23.89
C ARG A 182 15.20 9.03 25.17
N GLY A 183 15.94 7.92 25.20
CA GLY A 183 15.98 7.03 26.37
C GLY A 183 14.76 6.14 26.57
N LEU A 184 13.74 6.24 25.74
CA LEU A 184 12.57 5.37 25.74
C LEU A 184 12.79 4.13 24.85
N ASN A 185 12.04 3.07 25.16
CA ASN A 185 12.08 1.82 24.40
C ASN A 185 11.20 1.97 23.14
N TYR A 186 11.82 2.23 22.01
CA TYR A 186 11.14 2.52 20.75
C TYR A 186 11.06 1.29 19.84
N VAL A 187 9.99 1.17 19.05
CA VAL A 187 9.87 0.22 17.96
C VAL A 187 9.66 0.96 16.64
N ASN A 188 10.52 0.66 15.68
CA ASN A 188 10.52 1.31 14.38
C ASN A 188 9.75 0.50 13.33
N ARG A 189 9.43 1.13 12.21
CA ARG A 189 9.03 0.43 11.01
C ARG A 189 10.26 -0.13 10.28
N GLN A 190 10.03 -1.16 9.48
CA GLN A 190 11.08 -1.74 8.64
C GLN A 190 11.71 -0.71 7.70
N ARG A 191 12.97 -0.90 7.36
CA ARG A 191 13.70 -0.08 6.39
C ARG A 191 12.95 -0.01 5.06
N GLY A 192 12.86 1.21 4.50
CA GLY A 192 12.11 1.48 3.26
C GLY A 192 10.60 1.70 3.45
N ALA A 193 10.06 1.59 4.66
CA ALA A 193 8.70 2.03 4.95
C ALA A 193 8.63 3.57 5.00
N GLY A 194 7.60 4.18 4.38
CA GLY A 194 7.41 5.63 4.36
C GLY A 194 7.42 6.26 5.76
N THR A 195 6.78 5.61 6.74
CA THR A 195 6.81 6.04 8.14
C THR A 195 8.23 6.05 8.74
N ARG A 196 9.10 5.10 8.33
CA ARG A 196 10.50 5.11 8.74
C ARG A 196 11.25 6.27 8.11
N VAL A 197 11.04 6.53 6.82
CA VAL A 197 11.64 7.66 6.10
C VAL A 197 11.19 8.99 6.74
N LEU A 198 9.90 9.14 7.07
CA LEU A 198 9.39 10.31 7.76
C LEU A 198 10.01 10.45 9.17
N PHE A 199 10.17 9.35 9.90
CA PHE A 199 10.81 9.36 11.21
C PHE A 199 12.27 9.82 11.12
N ASP A 200 13.03 9.25 10.19
CA ASP A 200 14.44 9.60 9.95
C ASP A 200 14.57 11.09 9.53
N TYR A 201 13.67 11.58 8.69
CA TYR A 201 13.58 13.00 8.32
C TYR A 201 13.33 13.88 9.55
N LYS A 202 12.38 13.51 10.42
CA LYS A 202 12.05 14.26 11.66
C LYS A 202 13.17 14.23 12.69
N LEU A 203 13.89 13.11 12.83
CA LEU A 203 15.10 13.04 13.67
C LEU A 203 16.16 14.04 13.18
N LYS A 204 16.37 14.11 11.85
CA LYS A 204 17.32 15.05 11.25
C LYS A 204 16.90 16.51 11.48
N GLU A 205 15.61 16.85 11.33
CA GLU A 205 15.09 18.18 11.66
C GLU A 205 15.32 18.56 13.12
N ALA A 206 15.12 17.62 14.04
CA ALA A 206 15.32 17.79 15.48
C ALA A 206 16.82 17.73 15.91
N GLY A 207 17.74 17.43 14.98
CA GLY A 207 19.17 17.28 15.29
C GLY A 207 19.47 16.07 16.18
N ILE A 208 18.66 15.01 16.09
CA ILE A 208 18.78 13.79 16.89
C ILE A 208 19.45 12.71 16.05
N SER A 209 20.52 12.12 16.60
CA SER A 209 21.15 10.95 15.97
C SER A 209 20.31 9.68 16.20
N PRO A 210 20.18 8.79 15.20
CA PRO A 210 19.50 7.51 15.37
C PRO A 210 19.98 6.68 16.57
N GLU A 211 21.26 6.79 16.92
CA GLU A 211 21.88 6.08 18.06
C GLU A 211 21.35 6.58 19.41
N GLU A 212 20.77 7.78 19.48
CA GLU A 212 20.13 8.31 20.70
C GLU A 212 18.76 7.68 20.96
N ILE A 213 18.17 6.99 19.97
CA ILE A 213 16.87 6.33 20.07
C ILE A 213 17.06 4.85 20.39
N HIS A 214 16.82 4.48 21.64
CA HIS A 214 16.92 3.09 22.07
C HIS A 214 15.86 2.23 21.37
N GLY A 215 16.27 1.20 20.65
CA GLY A 215 15.39 0.36 19.84
C GLY A 215 15.15 0.85 18.40
N TYR A 216 15.93 1.84 17.92
CA TYR A 216 15.84 2.33 16.54
C TYR A 216 15.97 1.22 15.49
N ASP A 217 16.78 0.19 15.72
CA ASP A 217 16.96 -0.96 14.82
C ASP A 217 15.93 -2.09 15.04
N ARG A 218 15.06 -1.95 16.03
CA ARG A 218 13.98 -2.91 16.29
C ARG A 218 12.83 -2.65 15.33
N GLU A 219 12.64 -3.54 14.36
CA GLU A 219 11.73 -3.33 13.24
C GLU A 219 10.40 -4.08 13.38
N ALA A 220 9.32 -3.41 13.02
CA ALA A 220 7.98 -3.98 12.86
C ALA A 220 7.50 -3.84 11.40
N ALA A 221 7.00 -4.94 10.82
CA ALA A 221 6.63 -4.99 9.41
C ALA A 221 5.34 -4.21 9.07
N THR A 222 4.45 -3.95 10.03
CA THR A 222 3.17 -3.28 9.81
C THR A 222 2.90 -2.23 10.88
N HIS A 223 2.01 -1.27 10.60
CA HIS A 223 1.55 -0.30 11.60
C HIS A 223 0.85 -0.98 12.78
N MET A 224 0.09 -2.06 12.51
CA MET A 224 -0.55 -2.84 13.55
C MET A 224 0.46 -3.57 14.44
N ALA A 225 1.60 -4.04 13.90
CA ALA A 225 2.65 -4.65 14.69
C ALA A 225 3.33 -3.63 15.62
N VAL A 226 3.52 -2.37 15.17
CA VAL A 226 3.97 -1.28 16.04
C VAL A 226 2.96 -1.04 17.17
N ALA A 227 1.68 -0.88 16.83
CA ALA A 227 0.64 -0.65 17.82
C ALA A 227 0.52 -1.82 18.83
N ALA A 228 0.66 -3.08 18.36
CA ALA A 228 0.65 -4.26 19.21
C ALA A 228 1.84 -4.27 20.19
N ALA A 229 3.05 -3.91 19.74
CA ALA A 229 4.23 -3.81 20.60
C ALA A 229 4.04 -2.77 21.72
N VAL A 230 3.45 -1.61 21.39
CA VAL A 230 3.16 -0.57 22.40
C VAL A 230 2.05 -1.02 23.35
N SER A 231 0.97 -1.62 22.83
CA SER A 231 -0.14 -2.12 23.64
C SER A 231 0.31 -3.23 24.59
N GLY A 232 1.16 -4.15 24.13
CA GLY A 232 1.72 -5.25 24.91
C GLY A 232 2.77 -4.83 25.94
N GLY A 233 3.31 -3.61 25.82
CA GLY A 233 4.38 -3.11 26.70
C GLY A 233 5.77 -3.55 26.30
N ASP A 234 5.92 -4.12 25.11
CA ASP A 234 7.22 -4.46 24.52
C ASP A 234 7.97 -3.21 24.05
N ALA A 235 7.27 -2.12 23.81
CA ALA A 235 7.81 -0.81 23.50
C ALA A 235 7.03 0.28 24.26
N ASP A 236 7.70 1.41 24.53
CA ASP A 236 7.08 2.58 25.13
C ASP A 236 6.37 3.42 24.09
N ALA A 237 6.95 3.48 22.88
CA ALA A 237 6.44 4.24 21.76
C ALA A 237 6.86 3.61 20.41
N GLY A 238 6.19 4.01 19.34
CA GLY A 238 6.58 3.69 17.98
C GLY A 238 5.82 4.57 16.99
N MET A 239 6.41 4.84 15.82
CA MET A 239 5.75 5.67 14.83
C MET A 239 4.86 4.85 13.89
N GLY A 240 3.67 5.37 13.64
CA GLY A 240 2.67 4.71 12.80
C GLY A 240 1.56 5.64 12.34
N ILE A 241 0.47 5.06 11.84
CA ILE A 241 -0.73 5.79 11.43
C ILE A 241 -1.78 5.81 12.53
N GLN A 242 -2.57 6.87 12.60
CA GLN A 242 -3.58 7.06 13.64
C GLN A 242 -4.61 5.93 13.70
N SER A 243 -5.01 5.37 12.54
CA SER A 243 -5.97 4.27 12.49
C SER A 243 -5.48 3.01 13.22
N ALA A 244 -4.17 2.72 13.20
CA ALA A 244 -3.60 1.60 13.94
C ALA A 244 -3.63 1.82 15.47
N ALA A 245 -3.35 3.05 15.92
CA ALA A 245 -3.47 3.42 17.33
C ALA A 245 -4.93 3.26 17.81
N ARG A 246 -5.90 3.79 17.05
CA ARG A 246 -7.33 3.67 17.36
C ARG A 246 -7.81 2.24 17.45
N ALA A 247 -7.39 1.39 16.50
CA ALA A 247 -7.76 -0.03 16.47
C ALA A 247 -7.32 -0.81 17.72
N MET A 248 -6.22 -0.36 18.37
CA MET A 248 -5.66 -0.96 19.58
C MET A 248 -6.02 -0.18 20.87
N GLY A 249 -6.85 0.87 20.78
CA GLY A 249 -7.25 1.68 21.94
C GLY A 249 -6.11 2.49 22.56
N LEU A 250 -5.10 2.85 21.77
CA LEU A 250 -3.92 3.60 22.16
C LEU A 250 -4.10 5.10 21.88
N ASP A 251 -3.31 5.94 22.55
CA ASP A 251 -3.22 7.35 22.25
C ASP A 251 -2.19 7.62 21.14
N PHE A 252 -2.32 8.79 20.52
CA PHE A 252 -1.58 9.13 19.32
C PHE A 252 -1.20 10.61 19.33
N ILE A 253 0.06 10.90 19.01
CA ILE A 253 0.60 12.24 18.87
C ILE A 253 0.91 12.49 17.40
N GLU A 254 0.21 13.41 16.75
CA GLU A 254 0.42 13.74 15.33
C GLU A 254 1.80 14.39 15.15
N ILE A 255 2.61 13.84 14.25
CA ILE A 255 3.95 14.34 13.89
C ILE A 255 3.98 14.91 12.49
N GLY A 256 3.16 14.37 11.60
CA GLY A 256 3.10 14.84 10.22
C GLY A 256 2.00 14.17 9.41
N ARG A 257 1.92 14.58 8.17
CA ARG A 257 0.96 14.03 7.20
C ARG A 257 1.72 13.47 6.02
N GLU A 258 1.24 12.36 5.52
CA GLU A 258 1.77 11.66 4.37
C GLU A 258 0.72 11.65 3.27
N GLU A 259 1.11 11.96 2.04
CA GLU A 259 0.22 11.88 0.88
C GLU A 259 0.30 10.47 0.28
N TYR A 260 -0.81 9.77 0.30
CA TYR A 260 -1.00 8.47 -0.35
C TYR A 260 -1.80 8.67 -1.63
N ASP A 261 -1.10 8.65 -2.76
CA ASP A 261 -1.62 9.01 -4.07
C ASP A 261 -1.57 7.83 -5.04
N PHE A 262 -2.16 8.02 -6.23
CA PHE A 262 -2.16 7.05 -7.32
C PHE A 262 -1.45 7.61 -8.54
N ALA A 263 -0.31 7.02 -8.90
CA ALA A 263 0.37 7.31 -10.15
C ALA A 263 -0.31 6.54 -11.28
N ILE A 264 -0.74 7.23 -12.34
CA ILE A 264 -1.48 6.66 -13.47
C ILE A 264 -0.87 7.19 -14.78
N PRO A 265 -0.40 6.34 -15.71
CA PRO A 265 -0.10 6.77 -17.06
C PRO A 265 -1.32 7.38 -17.73
N VAL A 266 -1.19 8.57 -18.33
CA VAL A 266 -2.34 9.31 -18.90
C VAL A 266 -3.14 8.46 -19.90
N ARG A 267 -2.47 7.55 -20.64
CA ARG A 267 -3.14 6.62 -21.57
C ARG A 267 -4.19 5.72 -20.93
N PHE A 268 -4.15 5.53 -19.59
CA PHE A 268 -5.15 4.71 -18.88
C PHE A 268 -6.24 5.52 -18.19
N LEU A 269 -6.21 6.85 -18.24
CA LEU A 269 -7.26 7.66 -17.62
C LEU A 269 -8.62 7.47 -18.27
N ASP A 270 -8.65 7.18 -19.58
CA ASP A 270 -9.89 6.91 -20.32
C ASP A 270 -10.29 5.44 -20.33
N PHE A 271 -9.51 4.55 -19.72
CA PHE A 271 -9.84 3.14 -19.59
C PHE A 271 -11.00 2.96 -18.59
N PRO A 272 -12.13 2.35 -18.99
CA PRO A 272 -13.34 2.32 -18.16
C PRO A 272 -13.14 1.83 -16.72
N PRO A 273 -12.41 0.73 -16.44
CA PRO A 273 -12.16 0.31 -15.06
C PRO A 273 -11.38 1.35 -14.22
N VAL A 274 -10.48 2.13 -14.83
CA VAL A 274 -9.78 3.23 -14.16
C VAL A 274 -10.72 4.40 -13.91
N GLN A 275 -11.58 4.74 -14.87
CA GLN A 275 -12.61 5.79 -14.68
C GLN A 275 -13.57 5.42 -13.55
N HIS A 276 -14.03 4.17 -13.48
CA HIS A 276 -14.86 3.70 -12.38
C HIS A 276 -14.11 3.76 -11.04
N PHE A 277 -12.83 3.37 -11.01
CA PHE A 277 -11.99 3.54 -9.82
C PHE A 277 -11.93 5.00 -9.37
N LEU A 278 -11.68 5.95 -10.29
CA LEU A 278 -11.64 7.38 -9.98
C LEU A 278 -13.00 7.93 -9.54
N ALA A 279 -14.11 7.42 -10.11
CA ALA A 279 -15.44 7.80 -9.69
C ALA A 279 -15.77 7.31 -8.27
N VAL A 280 -15.40 6.07 -7.93
CA VAL A 280 -15.54 5.53 -6.56
C VAL A 280 -14.69 6.34 -5.58
N LEU A 281 -13.43 6.66 -5.93
CA LEU A 281 -12.53 7.47 -5.09
C LEU A 281 -13.14 8.84 -4.72
N LYS A 282 -13.92 9.44 -5.63
CA LYS A 282 -14.60 10.74 -5.43
C LYS A 282 -16.00 10.61 -4.84
N SER A 283 -16.47 9.40 -4.58
CA SER A 283 -17.84 9.17 -4.10
C SER A 283 -18.01 9.52 -2.62
N ARG A 284 -19.25 9.82 -2.26
CA ARG A 284 -19.64 10.03 -0.88
C ARG A 284 -19.51 8.75 -0.05
N GLU A 285 -19.82 7.60 -0.64
CA GLU A 285 -19.72 6.29 -0.02
C GLU A 285 -18.28 5.97 0.39
N PHE A 286 -17.30 6.30 -0.47
CA PHE A 286 -15.89 6.18 -0.14
C PHE A 286 -15.52 7.10 1.03
N ALA A 287 -15.88 8.37 0.96
CA ALA A 287 -15.58 9.34 2.01
C ALA A 287 -16.13 8.89 3.37
N GLU A 288 -17.42 8.49 3.44
CA GLU A 288 -18.06 8.02 4.67
C GLU A 288 -17.39 6.77 5.26
N ARG A 289 -16.91 5.85 4.43
CA ARG A 289 -16.18 4.66 4.90
C ARG A 289 -14.80 5.00 5.42
N VAL A 290 -14.06 5.87 4.73
CA VAL A 290 -12.71 6.29 5.13
C VAL A 290 -12.73 7.12 6.40
N GLU A 291 -13.70 8.03 6.57
CA GLU A 291 -13.91 8.79 7.81
C GLU A 291 -14.14 7.87 9.02
N LYS A 292 -14.87 6.76 8.85
CA LYS A 292 -15.09 5.77 9.92
C LYS A 292 -13.79 5.05 10.33
N LEU A 293 -12.84 4.86 9.41
CA LEU A 293 -11.51 4.32 9.74
C LEU A 293 -10.74 5.28 10.64
N GLY A 294 -10.88 6.60 10.40
CA GLY A 294 -10.18 7.68 11.11
C GLY A 294 -8.71 7.79 10.73
N GLY A 295 -8.13 8.97 10.93
CA GLY A 295 -6.73 9.23 10.63
C GLY A 295 -6.43 9.50 9.15
N TYR A 296 -7.46 9.86 8.38
CA TYR A 296 -7.37 10.21 6.97
C TYR A 296 -7.91 11.61 6.72
N GLY A 297 -7.20 12.37 5.86
CA GLY A 297 -7.68 13.62 5.29
C GLY A 297 -8.13 13.41 3.85
N LEU A 298 -9.28 13.97 3.48
CA LEU A 298 -9.92 13.80 2.17
C LEU A 298 -10.00 15.08 1.35
N ALA A 299 -9.42 16.18 1.83
CA ALA A 299 -9.61 17.52 1.26
C ALA A 299 -9.23 17.61 -0.23
N ARG A 300 -8.23 16.85 -0.67
CA ARG A 300 -7.71 16.85 -2.05
C ARG A 300 -8.03 15.57 -2.82
N THR A 301 -8.81 14.66 -2.24
CA THR A 301 -9.12 13.35 -2.84
C THR A 301 -9.70 13.50 -4.24
N GLY A 302 -9.08 12.82 -5.21
CA GLY A 302 -9.51 12.84 -6.60
C GLY A 302 -9.02 14.04 -7.43
N GLU A 303 -8.24 14.99 -6.85
CA GLU A 303 -7.53 15.99 -7.66
C GLU A 303 -6.49 15.30 -8.55
N ILE A 304 -6.33 15.80 -9.78
CA ILE A 304 -5.40 15.23 -10.76
C ILE A 304 -4.33 16.27 -11.08
N LEU A 305 -3.07 15.90 -10.86
CA LEU A 305 -1.90 16.66 -11.26
C LEU A 305 -1.24 15.97 -12.46
N TYR A 306 -1.14 16.67 -13.58
CA TYR A 306 -0.44 16.17 -14.78
C TYR A 306 1.05 16.51 -14.70
N LEU A 307 1.91 15.51 -15.00
CA LEU A 307 3.36 15.59 -14.88
C LEU A 307 4.03 15.26 -16.22
#